data_c1202be7c5a837337ed1e4851e19bb54
#
_entry.id   c1202be7c5a837337ed1e4851e19bb54
#
_cell.length_a   1.000
_cell.length_b   1.000
_cell.length_c   1.000
_cell.angle_alpha   90.00
_cell.angle_beta   90.00
_cell.angle_gamma   90.00
#
_symmetry.space_group_name_H-M   'P 1'
#
loop_
_entity.id
_entity.type
_entity.pdbx_description
1 polymer ?
#
loop_
_entity_poly.entity_id
_entity_poly.type
_entity_poly.pdbx_seq_one_letter_code
_entity_poly.pdbx_strand_id
1 'polypeptide(L)'
;GAQCAMTFGAGEAYGPVLEALGRLAAEPDGGVLTRLLDDCAPMWLVQLPAAVESSELERLQLRVEGATGERMARELNDALERLTRKATLVLVLEDLHWSDVATVELLVSIAQRPEAARLLIVGTYRPADAVVSAPALGKAIRELEGRGLCEHFDLELLTRSDVGAYTAARLGGTYSEDAADQVFQRSGGNALFMVNVLDHLVQAGAIRKLDGRWSVDGAAEALSQVPEGLRPFIRRRLDTLSAEERRTLETASVVGVEFDAAALASGTSPADLKKDLEGLEPELEALSGRTRLIEDCGVTEWPDGTLCAHYRFRHAIYREILYQEVPEARRVRLHRMIGEHLRAAFGPEDASLAAV
;
A
#
# COMPACT_ATOMS: atom_id res chain seq x y z
N GLY A 1 7.41 -8.59 -15.92
CA GLY A 1 7.44 -7.82 -14.69
C GLY A 1 8.15 -8.56 -13.58
N ALA A 2 8.75 -7.86 -12.65
CA ALA A 2 9.37 -8.44 -11.47
C ALA A 2 8.88 -7.69 -10.22
N GLN A 3 8.81 -8.37 -9.09
CA GLN A 3 8.38 -7.81 -7.83
C GLN A 3 9.54 -7.78 -6.85
N CYS A 4 9.76 -6.64 -6.18
CA CYS A 4 10.73 -6.56 -5.11
C CYS A 4 10.17 -7.28 -3.87
N ALA A 5 10.93 -8.20 -3.28
CA ALA A 5 10.53 -8.92 -2.09
C ALA A 5 11.15 -8.28 -0.84
N MET A 6 10.38 -8.21 0.25
CA MET A 6 10.89 -7.81 1.55
C MET A 6 11.76 -8.95 2.09
N THR A 7 13.08 -8.84 1.93
CA THR A 7 14.04 -9.74 2.57
C THR A 7 14.52 -9.11 3.88
N PHE A 8 14.36 -9.82 4.98
CA PHE A 8 14.99 -9.46 6.26
C PHE A 8 16.50 -9.72 6.13
N GLY A 9 17.29 -8.67 5.90
CA GLY A 9 18.72 -8.71 5.64
C GLY A 9 19.09 -7.98 4.36
N ALA A 10 20.38 -7.81 4.09
CA ALA A 10 20.83 -7.29 2.79
C ALA A 10 20.35 -8.26 1.70
N GLY A 11 19.34 -7.86 0.94
CA GLY A 11 18.82 -8.64 -0.18
C GLY A 11 19.93 -8.91 -1.20
N GLU A 12 19.74 -9.95 -1.99
CA GLU A 12 20.65 -10.25 -3.10
C GLU A 12 20.71 -9.04 -4.05
N ALA A 13 21.93 -8.58 -4.34
CA ALA A 13 22.15 -7.42 -5.20
C ALA A 13 21.49 -7.66 -6.57
N TYR A 14 20.80 -6.66 -7.07
CA TYR A 14 20.07 -6.71 -8.36
C TYR A 14 18.91 -7.71 -8.42
N GLY A 15 18.43 -8.23 -7.29
CA GLY A 15 17.39 -9.27 -7.20
C GLY A 15 16.20 -9.05 -8.14
N PRO A 16 15.51 -7.89 -8.13
CA PRO A 16 14.36 -7.64 -9.00
C PRO A 16 14.68 -7.71 -10.50
N VAL A 17 15.86 -7.25 -10.89
CA VAL A 17 16.30 -7.29 -12.30
C VAL A 17 16.66 -8.72 -12.71
N LEU A 18 17.34 -9.46 -11.84
CA LEU A 18 17.66 -10.87 -12.05
C LEU A 18 16.37 -11.72 -12.18
N GLU A 19 15.37 -11.46 -11.34
CA GLU A 19 14.08 -12.11 -11.46
C GLU A 19 13.40 -11.82 -12.81
N ALA A 20 13.40 -10.55 -13.25
CA ALA A 20 12.84 -10.17 -14.54
C ALA A 20 13.54 -10.86 -15.71
N LEU A 21 14.88 -10.90 -15.69
CA LEU A 21 15.68 -11.59 -16.72
C LEU A 21 15.47 -13.10 -16.67
N GLY A 22 15.41 -13.70 -15.49
CA GLY A 22 15.15 -15.12 -15.30
C GLY A 22 13.78 -15.56 -15.86
N ARG A 23 12.73 -14.77 -15.62
CA ARG A 23 11.40 -14.99 -16.20
C ARG A 23 11.45 -14.90 -17.73
N LEU A 24 12.11 -13.89 -18.28
CA LEU A 24 12.26 -13.73 -19.73
C LEU A 24 13.08 -14.85 -20.36
N ALA A 25 14.12 -15.34 -19.67
CA ALA A 25 14.92 -16.48 -20.13
C ALA A 25 14.14 -17.80 -20.13
N ALA A 26 13.13 -17.94 -19.26
CA ALA A 26 12.26 -19.12 -19.19
C ALA A 26 11.15 -19.15 -20.25
N GLU A 27 10.91 -18.04 -20.97
CA GLU A 27 9.95 -17.99 -22.07
C GLU A 27 10.42 -18.83 -23.26
N PRO A 28 9.51 -19.27 -24.17
CA PRO A 28 9.86 -20.10 -25.33
C PRO A 28 10.99 -19.51 -26.19
N ASP A 29 11.08 -18.18 -26.29
CA ASP A 29 12.14 -17.47 -27.05
C ASP A 29 13.32 -17.06 -26.16
N GLY A 30 13.37 -17.51 -24.92
CA GLY A 30 14.39 -17.13 -23.92
C GLY A 30 15.83 -17.46 -24.33
N GLY A 31 16.03 -18.44 -25.19
CA GLY A 31 17.35 -18.77 -25.75
C GLY A 31 18.00 -17.62 -26.55
N VAL A 32 17.23 -16.64 -27.02
CA VAL A 32 17.78 -15.42 -27.64
C VAL A 32 18.44 -14.53 -26.61
N LEU A 33 17.76 -14.36 -25.46
CA LEU A 33 18.30 -13.61 -24.33
C LEU A 33 19.56 -14.27 -23.77
N THR A 34 19.53 -15.58 -23.54
CA THR A 34 20.66 -16.36 -23.00
C THR A 34 21.92 -16.19 -23.86
N ARG A 35 21.79 -16.35 -25.18
CA ARG A 35 22.91 -16.12 -26.11
C ARG A 35 23.43 -14.68 -26.09
N LEU A 36 22.52 -13.72 -26.02
CA LEU A 36 22.91 -12.32 -25.96
C LEU A 36 23.66 -12.00 -24.66
N LEU A 37 23.19 -12.54 -23.51
CA LEU A 37 23.88 -12.37 -22.24
C LEU A 37 25.24 -13.08 -22.23
N ASP A 38 25.39 -14.26 -22.83
CA ASP A 38 26.72 -14.91 -22.97
C ASP A 38 27.68 -14.03 -23.76
N ASP A 39 27.20 -13.40 -24.81
CA ASP A 39 28.03 -12.54 -25.67
C ASP A 39 28.51 -11.26 -24.98
N CYS A 40 27.63 -10.54 -24.26
CA CYS A 40 27.91 -9.19 -23.80
C CYS A 40 27.70 -8.94 -22.29
N ALA A 41 27.04 -9.86 -21.58
CA ALA A 41 26.72 -9.70 -20.15
C ALA A 41 26.90 -11.00 -19.35
N PRO A 42 28.08 -11.66 -19.42
CA PRO A 42 28.31 -12.95 -18.77
C PRO A 42 28.15 -12.90 -17.24
N MET A 43 28.38 -11.75 -16.59
CA MET A 43 28.14 -11.60 -15.15
C MET A 43 26.67 -11.74 -14.78
N TRP A 44 25.77 -11.32 -15.64
CA TRP A 44 24.33 -11.50 -15.46
C TRP A 44 23.89 -12.94 -15.72
N LEU A 45 24.48 -13.58 -16.74
CA LEU A 45 24.15 -14.94 -17.08
C LEU A 45 24.56 -15.94 -15.98
N VAL A 46 25.71 -15.72 -15.34
CA VAL A 46 26.17 -16.54 -14.18
C VAL A 46 25.17 -16.50 -13.00
N GLN A 47 24.47 -15.38 -12.83
CA GLN A 47 23.44 -15.22 -11.78
C GLN A 47 22.09 -15.89 -12.15
N LEU A 48 21.99 -16.46 -13.35
CA LEU A 48 20.79 -17.14 -13.86
C LEU A 48 21.07 -18.64 -14.12
N PRO A 49 21.46 -19.43 -13.10
CA PRO A 49 21.91 -20.80 -13.29
C PRO A 49 20.86 -21.72 -13.91
N ALA A 50 19.56 -21.41 -13.73
CA ALA A 50 18.47 -22.15 -14.36
C ALA A 50 18.37 -21.94 -15.88
N ALA A 51 19.02 -20.90 -16.42
CA ALA A 51 19.02 -20.59 -17.85
C ALA A 51 20.21 -21.20 -18.63
N VAL A 52 21.13 -21.91 -17.93
CA VAL A 52 22.41 -22.37 -18.47
C VAL A 52 22.65 -23.83 -18.09
N GLU A 53 23.31 -24.61 -18.95
CA GLU A 53 23.77 -25.96 -18.63
C GLU A 53 24.95 -25.93 -17.64
N SER A 54 25.06 -26.93 -16.77
CA SER A 54 26.08 -26.97 -15.71
C SER A 54 27.52 -26.84 -16.22
N SER A 55 27.83 -27.45 -17.37
CA SER A 55 29.15 -27.37 -18.01
C SER A 55 29.49 -25.97 -18.53
N GLU A 56 28.48 -25.23 -18.96
CA GLU A 56 28.61 -23.86 -19.43
C GLU A 56 28.71 -22.87 -18.26
N LEU A 57 28.04 -23.16 -17.16
CA LEU A 57 28.09 -22.36 -15.94
C LEU A 57 29.53 -22.31 -15.38
N GLU A 58 30.23 -23.44 -15.33
CA GLU A 58 31.64 -23.49 -14.88
C GLU A 58 32.54 -22.61 -15.77
N ARG A 59 32.35 -22.67 -17.08
CA ARG A 59 33.09 -21.82 -18.03
C ARG A 59 32.81 -20.34 -17.80
N LEU A 60 31.55 -19.99 -17.57
CA LEU A 60 31.14 -18.61 -17.31
C LEU A 60 31.71 -18.09 -15.99
N GLN A 61 31.72 -18.89 -14.94
CA GLN A 61 32.31 -18.53 -13.65
C GLN A 61 33.78 -18.13 -13.78
N LEU A 62 34.57 -18.87 -14.55
CA LEU A 62 35.98 -18.54 -14.85
C LEU A 62 36.13 -17.21 -15.61
N ARG A 63 35.19 -16.87 -16.50
CA ARG A 63 35.21 -15.62 -17.28
C ARG A 63 34.92 -14.37 -16.44
N VAL A 64 34.17 -14.54 -15.35
CA VAL A 64 33.74 -13.42 -14.50
C VAL A 64 34.55 -13.30 -13.19
N GLU A 65 35.51 -14.17 -12.96
CA GLU A 65 36.36 -14.12 -11.76
C GLU A 65 37.02 -12.75 -11.59
N GLY A 66 36.89 -12.17 -10.38
CA GLY A 66 37.41 -10.83 -10.06
C GLY A 66 36.63 -9.65 -10.63
N ALA A 67 35.44 -9.86 -11.18
CA ALA A 67 34.61 -8.81 -11.73
C ALA A 67 33.95 -7.93 -10.64
N THR A 68 33.68 -6.67 -10.97
CA THR A 68 33.13 -5.64 -10.06
C THR A 68 31.68 -5.29 -10.38
N GLY A 69 30.95 -4.67 -9.43
CA GLY A 69 29.59 -4.16 -9.64
C GLY A 69 29.48 -3.13 -10.79
N GLU A 70 30.50 -2.32 -10.99
CA GLU A 70 30.54 -1.39 -12.14
C GLU A 70 30.58 -2.11 -13.50
N ARG A 71 31.21 -3.28 -13.53
CA ARG A 71 31.21 -4.12 -14.74
C ARG A 71 29.82 -4.72 -14.96
N MET A 72 29.12 -5.16 -13.91
CA MET A 72 27.73 -5.63 -14.04
C MET A 72 26.83 -4.56 -14.66
N ALA A 73 26.87 -3.32 -14.16
CA ALA A 73 26.07 -2.23 -14.70
C ALA A 73 26.36 -1.96 -16.19
N ARG A 74 27.64 -1.97 -16.58
CA ARG A 74 28.05 -1.77 -17.99
C ARG A 74 27.57 -2.91 -18.88
N GLU A 75 27.77 -4.16 -18.47
CA GLU A 75 27.33 -5.34 -19.23
C GLU A 75 25.81 -5.33 -19.45
N LEU A 76 25.00 -4.96 -18.44
CA LEU A 76 23.55 -4.87 -18.63
C LEU A 76 23.17 -3.74 -19.58
N ASN A 77 23.83 -2.58 -19.48
CA ASN A 77 23.60 -1.48 -20.39
C ASN A 77 23.85 -1.89 -21.84
N ASP A 78 24.92 -2.63 -22.12
CA ASP A 78 25.25 -3.15 -23.47
C ASP A 78 24.18 -4.18 -23.92
N ALA A 79 23.75 -5.05 -23.02
CA ALA A 79 22.70 -6.03 -23.32
C ALA A 79 21.35 -5.35 -23.63
N LEU A 80 20.94 -4.36 -22.82
CA LEU A 80 19.72 -3.59 -23.05
C LEU A 80 19.77 -2.83 -24.38
N GLU A 81 20.91 -2.22 -24.72
CA GLU A 81 21.06 -1.54 -26.01
C GLU A 81 20.87 -2.52 -27.19
N ARG A 82 21.49 -3.70 -27.13
CA ARG A 82 21.35 -4.70 -28.18
C ARG A 82 19.94 -5.26 -28.30
N LEU A 83 19.28 -5.51 -27.16
CA LEU A 83 17.88 -5.95 -27.12
C LEU A 83 16.94 -4.91 -27.73
N THR A 84 17.11 -3.65 -27.34
CA THR A 84 16.21 -2.57 -27.75
C THR A 84 16.41 -2.07 -29.17
N ARG A 85 17.51 -2.47 -29.85
CA ARG A 85 17.66 -2.26 -31.29
C ARG A 85 16.61 -3.03 -32.11
N LYS A 86 16.20 -4.20 -31.63
CA LYS A 86 15.28 -5.12 -32.36
C LYS A 86 13.84 -5.00 -31.90
N ALA A 87 13.60 -4.72 -30.62
CA ALA A 87 12.27 -4.69 -30.03
C ALA A 87 12.17 -3.58 -28.97
N THR A 88 10.96 -3.12 -28.67
CA THR A 88 10.70 -2.25 -27.51
C THR A 88 10.65 -3.13 -26.27
N LEU A 89 11.41 -2.76 -25.25
CA LEU A 89 11.42 -3.44 -23.95
C LEU A 89 10.66 -2.59 -22.92
N VAL A 90 9.74 -3.22 -22.20
CA VAL A 90 9.07 -2.63 -21.04
C VAL A 90 9.47 -3.43 -19.81
N LEU A 91 10.17 -2.79 -18.88
CA LEU A 91 10.58 -3.37 -17.61
C LEU A 91 9.67 -2.80 -16.50
N VAL A 92 8.89 -3.67 -15.85
CA VAL A 92 8.04 -3.30 -14.73
C VAL A 92 8.65 -3.85 -13.46
N LEU A 93 8.95 -2.96 -12.50
CA LEU A 93 9.52 -3.28 -11.19
C LEU A 93 8.54 -2.83 -10.11
N GLU A 94 7.93 -3.78 -9.42
CA GLU A 94 6.94 -3.50 -8.39
C GLU A 94 7.60 -3.39 -7.03
N ASP A 95 7.03 -2.52 -6.18
CA ASP A 95 7.44 -2.33 -4.78
C ASP A 95 8.93 -1.94 -4.60
N LEU A 96 9.44 -1.03 -5.42
CA LEU A 96 10.85 -0.58 -5.39
C LEU A 96 11.34 -0.09 -4.02
N HIS A 97 10.43 0.25 -3.10
CA HIS A 97 10.79 0.60 -1.72
C HIS A 97 11.37 -0.59 -0.91
N TRP A 98 11.33 -1.80 -1.46
CA TRP A 98 11.99 -3.00 -0.92
C TRP A 98 13.24 -3.41 -1.69
N SER A 99 13.62 -2.65 -2.74
CA SER A 99 14.79 -2.98 -3.53
C SER A 99 16.10 -2.71 -2.77
N ASP A 100 17.13 -3.43 -3.15
CA ASP A 100 18.51 -3.19 -2.70
C ASP A 100 19.10 -1.93 -3.33
N VAL A 101 20.17 -1.40 -2.70
CA VAL A 101 20.84 -0.18 -3.16
C VAL A 101 21.45 -0.35 -4.55
N ALA A 102 22.01 -1.53 -4.84
CA ALA A 102 22.64 -1.80 -6.13
C ALA A 102 21.62 -1.78 -7.28
N THR A 103 20.39 -2.27 -7.04
CA THR A 103 19.27 -2.14 -7.99
C THR A 103 18.94 -0.67 -8.25
N VAL A 104 18.85 0.16 -7.21
CA VAL A 104 18.56 1.59 -7.38
C VAL A 104 19.67 2.31 -8.17
N GLU A 105 20.94 2.05 -7.85
CA GLU A 105 22.09 2.61 -8.56
C GLU A 105 22.12 2.17 -10.05
N LEU A 106 21.78 0.91 -10.31
CA LEU A 106 21.66 0.38 -11.65
C LEU A 106 20.56 1.13 -12.45
N LEU A 107 19.38 1.35 -11.86
CA LEU A 107 18.30 2.11 -12.51
C LEU A 107 18.73 3.54 -12.86
N VAL A 108 19.44 4.19 -11.95
CA VAL A 108 20.04 5.53 -12.21
C VAL A 108 21.03 5.46 -13.37
N SER A 109 21.90 4.46 -13.39
CA SER A 109 22.87 4.26 -14.47
C SER A 109 22.18 4.04 -15.83
N ILE A 110 21.11 3.23 -15.85
CA ILE A 110 20.33 2.99 -17.06
C ILE A 110 19.63 4.27 -17.55
N ALA A 111 19.05 5.07 -16.65
CA ALA A 111 18.35 6.30 -17.01
C ALA A 111 19.31 7.40 -17.53
N GLN A 112 20.55 7.40 -17.06
CA GLN A 112 21.57 8.40 -17.44
C GLN A 112 22.35 8.05 -18.72
N ARG A 113 22.00 6.99 -19.41
CA ARG A 113 22.69 6.60 -20.67
C ARG A 113 22.53 7.66 -21.74
N PRO A 114 23.63 7.97 -22.48
CA PRO A 114 23.57 8.92 -23.58
C PRO A 114 22.87 8.35 -24.84
N GLU A 115 22.88 7.01 -25.00
CA GLU A 115 22.31 6.37 -26.18
C GLU A 115 20.80 6.17 -26.04
N ALA A 116 20.06 6.57 -27.07
CA ALA A 116 18.63 6.34 -27.13
C ALA A 116 18.32 4.84 -27.26
N ALA A 117 17.49 4.34 -26.37
CA ALA A 117 17.01 2.96 -26.37
C ALA A 117 15.48 2.91 -26.39
N ARG A 118 14.90 1.91 -27.04
CA ARG A 118 13.44 1.67 -26.99
C ARG A 118 13.11 0.92 -25.68
N LEU A 119 13.38 1.58 -24.55
CA LEU A 119 13.22 1.04 -23.21
C LEU A 119 12.30 1.95 -22.41
N LEU A 120 11.27 1.35 -21.82
CA LEU A 120 10.43 1.99 -20.81
C LEU A 120 10.61 1.22 -19.49
N ILE A 121 10.95 1.93 -18.44
CA ILE A 121 10.99 1.37 -17.08
C ILE A 121 9.83 1.98 -16.29
N VAL A 122 8.99 1.11 -15.72
CA VAL A 122 7.88 1.49 -14.84
C VAL A 122 8.18 0.95 -13.45
N GLY A 123 8.36 1.83 -12.49
CA GLY A 123 8.57 1.47 -11.09
C GLY A 123 7.35 1.83 -10.23
N THR A 124 6.91 0.94 -9.35
CA THR A 124 5.93 1.27 -8.33
C THR A 124 6.59 1.32 -6.96
N TYR A 125 6.18 2.25 -6.12
CA TYR A 125 6.66 2.33 -4.75
C TYR A 125 5.65 3.05 -3.85
N ARG A 126 5.82 2.91 -2.54
CA ARG A 126 5.03 3.65 -1.54
C ARG A 126 5.86 4.81 -1.02
N PRO A 127 5.43 6.08 -1.21
CA PRO A 127 6.23 7.25 -0.82
C PRO A 127 6.62 7.24 0.65
N ALA A 128 5.72 6.86 1.56
CA ALA A 128 6.01 6.79 3.00
C ALA A 128 7.10 5.75 3.33
N ASP A 129 7.03 4.58 2.70
CA ASP A 129 8.00 3.50 2.93
C ASP A 129 9.35 3.83 2.27
N ALA A 130 9.36 4.54 1.13
CA ALA A 130 10.58 4.99 0.46
C ALA A 130 11.39 5.96 1.32
N VAL A 131 10.74 6.81 2.10
CA VAL A 131 11.43 7.75 3.01
C VAL A 131 12.12 7.02 4.16
N VAL A 132 11.45 6.02 4.74
CA VAL A 132 11.92 5.33 5.96
C VAL A 132 12.84 4.16 5.63
N SER A 133 12.43 3.31 4.69
CA SER A 133 13.07 2.02 4.41
C SER A 133 14.05 2.06 3.24
N ALA A 134 13.89 2.99 2.30
CA ALA A 134 14.70 3.07 1.09
C ALA A 134 15.14 4.52 0.77
N PRO A 135 15.93 5.18 1.62
CA PRO A 135 16.35 6.56 1.40
C PRO A 135 17.17 6.75 0.09
N ALA A 136 17.85 5.70 -0.37
CA ALA A 136 18.56 5.70 -1.65
C ALA A 136 17.58 5.87 -2.82
N LEU A 137 16.43 5.18 -2.80
CA LEU A 137 15.39 5.32 -3.82
C LEU A 137 14.82 6.74 -3.87
N GLY A 138 14.46 7.31 -2.72
CA GLY A 138 13.94 8.68 -2.66
C GLY A 138 14.95 9.73 -3.17
N LYS A 139 16.26 9.52 -2.93
CA LYS A 139 17.32 10.37 -3.49
C LYS A 139 17.42 10.19 -5.01
N ALA A 140 17.41 8.96 -5.50
CA ALA A 140 17.51 8.65 -6.93
C ALA A 140 16.34 9.24 -7.72
N ILE A 141 15.10 9.12 -7.23
CA ILE A 141 13.92 9.70 -7.87
C ILE A 141 14.08 11.21 -8.02
N ARG A 142 14.39 11.94 -6.94
CA ARG A 142 14.58 13.40 -7.00
C ARG A 142 15.71 13.82 -7.96
N GLU A 143 16.78 13.04 -8.03
CA GLU A 143 17.89 13.30 -8.96
C GLU A 143 17.44 13.12 -10.42
N LEU A 144 16.73 12.03 -10.73
CA LEU A 144 16.25 11.74 -12.07
C LEU A 144 15.17 12.73 -12.52
N GLU A 145 14.24 13.09 -11.64
CA GLU A 145 13.24 14.15 -11.90
C GLU A 145 13.89 15.49 -12.20
N GLY A 146 14.84 15.90 -11.35
CA GLY A 146 15.57 17.16 -11.53
C GLY A 146 16.33 17.25 -12.85
N ARG A 147 16.63 16.11 -13.48
CA ARG A 147 17.27 16.02 -14.80
C ARG A 147 16.28 15.77 -15.94
N GLY A 148 14.98 15.60 -15.66
CA GLY A 148 13.95 15.25 -16.66
C GLY A 148 14.11 13.84 -17.22
N LEU A 149 14.71 12.91 -16.45
CA LEU A 149 14.95 11.53 -16.85
C LEU A 149 13.89 10.55 -16.32
N CYS A 150 12.98 10.99 -15.46
CA CYS A 150 11.80 10.24 -15.06
C CYS A 150 10.61 11.18 -14.84
N GLU A 151 9.42 10.60 -14.92
CA GLU A 151 8.15 11.23 -14.56
C GLU A 151 7.56 10.50 -13.36
N HIS A 152 7.00 11.24 -12.43
CA HIS A 152 6.35 10.71 -11.25
C HIS A 152 4.83 10.90 -11.37
N PHE A 153 4.08 9.86 -11.07
CA PHE A 153 2.63 9.86 -11.09
C PHE A 153 2.11 9.43 -9.71
N ASP A 154 1.47 10.35 -9.01
CA ASP A 154 0.72 10.02 -7.81
C ASP A 154 -0.59 9.34 -8.19
N LEU A 155 -0.83 8.14 -7.63
CA LEU A 155 -2.09 7.45 -7.79
C LEU A 155 -3.05 7.91 -6.70
N GLU A 156 -4.03 8.70 -7.09
CA GLU A 156 -5.11 9.14 -6.22
C GLU A 156 -6.11 8.00 -5.95
N LEU A 157 -6.96 8.20 -4.95
CA LEU A 157 -8.09 7.32 -4.71
C LEU A 157 -9.08 7.44 -5.89
N LEU A 158 -9.75 6.34 -6.19
CA LEU A 158 -10.78 6.31 -7.22
C LEU A 158 -11.94 7.24 -6.85
N THR A 159 -12.45 7.97 -7.83
CA THR A 159 -13.64 8.79 -7.67
C THR A 159 -14.91 7.91 -7.64
N ARG A 160 -16.02 8.48 -7.19
CA ARG A 160 -17.34 7.83 -7.28
C ARG A 160 -17.67 7.37 -8.71
N SER A 161 -17.32 8.18 -9.70
CA SER A 161 -17.49 7.85 -11.11
C SER A 161 -16.67 6.65 -11.55
N ASP A 162 -15.41 6.56 -11.11
CA ASP A 162 -14.50 5.44 -11.42
C ASP A 162 -15.02 4.13 -10.83
N VAL A 163 -15.47 4.18 -9.56
CA VAL A 163 -16.08 3.02 -8.88
C VAL A 163 -17.32 2.57 -9.64
N GLY A 164 -18.15 3.51 -10.09
CA GLY A 164 -19.33 3.23 -10.92
C GLY A 164 -18.96 2.58 -12.24
N ALA A 165 -17.99 3.13 -12.96
CA ALA A 165 -17.50 2.57 -14.22
C ALA A 165 -16.92 1.15 -14.05
N TYR A 166 -16.13 0.92 -13.00
CA TYR A 166 -15.62 -0.41 -12.69
C TYR A 166 -16.73 -1.40 -12.37
N THR A 167 -17.70 -1.00 -11.52
CA THR A 167 -18.87 -1.82 -11.16
C THR A 167 -19.66 -2.23 -12.40
N ALA A 168 -19.92 -1.29 -13.33
CA ALA A 168 -20.58 -1.58 -14.59
C ALA A 168 -19.80 -2.56 -15.46
N ALA A 169 -18.50 -2.36 -15.59
CA ALA A 169 -17.63 -3.23 -16.39
C ALA A 169 -17.54 -4.64 -15.79
N ARG A 170 -17.43 -4.75 -14.46
CA ARG A 170 -17.28 -6.03 -13.75
C ARG A 170 -18.56 -6.88 -13.75
N LEU A 171 -19.71 -6.23 -13.59
CA LEU A 171 -21.01 -6.91 -13.49
C LEU A 171 -21.71 -7.10 -14.85
N GLY A 172 -21.27 -6.39 -15.88
CA GLY A 172 -21.85 -6.45 -17.22
C GLY A 172 -23.28 -5.91 -17.28
N GLY A 173 -23.44 -4.62 -17.53
CA GLY A 173 -24.75 -3.97 -17.63
C GLY A 173 -24.84 -2.60 -16.95
N THR A 174 -26.04 -2.07 -16.88
CA THR A 174 -26.31 -0.85 -16.11
C THR A 174 -26.45 -1.17 -14.62
N TYR A 175 -25.98 -0.28 -13.78
CA TYR A 175 -26.09 -0.36 -12.32
C TYR A 175 -26.94 0.79 -11.79
N SER A 176 -27.52 0.63 -10.59
CA SER A 176 -28.15 1.76 -9.90
C SER A 176 -27.04 2.65 -9.30
N GLU A 177 -27.29 3.96 -9.28
CA GLU A 177 -26.37 4.90 -8.62
C GLU A 177 -26.12 4.52 -7.17
N ASP A 178 -27.16 4.04 -6.47
CA ASP A 178 -27.09 3.57 -5.09
C ASP A 178 -26.09 2.42 -4.90
N ALA A 179 -25.98 1.50 -5.86
CA ALA A 179 -25.01 0.40 -5.77
C ALA A 179 -23.56 0.90 -5.85
N ALA A 180 -23.28 1.81 -6.76
CA ALA A 180 -21.96 2.43 -6.87
C ALA A 180 -21.64 3.26 -5.63
N ASP A 181 -22.61 4.00 -5.10
CA ASP A 181 -22.48 4.80 -3.90
C ASP A 181 -22.10 3.97 -2.69
N GLN A 182 -22.80 2.87 -2.46
CA GLN A 182 -22.51 2.00 -1.32
C GLN A 182 -21.11 1.38 -1.42
N VAL A 183 -20.70 0.94 -2.61
CA VAL A 183 -19.35 0.44 -2.84
C VAL A 183 -18.32 1.56 -2.62
N PHE A 184 -18.57 2.78 -3.12
CA PHE A 184 -17.70 3.93 -2.93
C PHE A 184 -17.58 4.32 -1.46
N GLN A 185 -18.69 4.50 -0.76
CA GLN A 185 -18.71 4.86 0.66
C GLN A 185 -17.93 3.84 1.51
N ARG A 186 -18.07 2.54 1.18
CA ARG A 186 -17.43 1.47 1.93
C ARG A 186 -15.95 1.33 1.61
N SER A 187 -15.55 1.56 0.36
CA SER A 187 -14.16 1.46 -0.09
C SER A 187 -13.35 2.74 0.13
N GLY A 188 -14.02 3.89 0.28
CA GLY A 188 -13.38 5.20 0.28
C GLY A 188 -12.55 5.47 -0.98
N GLY A 189 -12.92 4.87 -2.12
CA GLY A 189 -12.17 4.97 -3.38
C GLY A 189 -10.89 4.13 -3.43
N ASN A 190 -10.57 3.35 -2.40
CA ASN A 190 -9.42 2.44 -2.45
C ASN A 190 -9.72 1.26 -3.37
N ALA A 191 -8.91 1.08 -4.43
CA ALA A 191 -9.14 0.08 -5.47
C ALA A 191 -9.20 -1.36 -4.90
N LEU A 192 -8.30 -1.73 -3.98
CA LEU A 192 -8.30 -3.05 -3.34
C LEU A 192 -9.59 -3.27 -2.54
N PHE A 193 -9.99 -2.26 -1.76
CA PHE A 193 -11.21 -2.35 -0.96
C PHE A 193 -12.44 -2.40 -1.85
N MET A 194 -12.49 -1.60 -2.91
CA MET A 194 -13.57 -1.60 -3.89
C MET A 194 -13.82 -2.99 -4.49
N VAL A 195 -12.77 -3.65 -4.96
CA VAL A 195 -12.87 -4.99 -5.55
C VAL A 195 -13.41 -5.99 -4.52
N ASN A 196 -12.84 -6.01 -3.30
CA ASN A 196 -13.26 -6.95 -2.27
C ASN A 196 -14.68 -6.67 -1.74
N VAL A 197 -15.06 -5.40 -1.59
CA VAL A 197 -16.43 -5.02 -1.19
C VAL A 197 -17.42 -5.46 -2.26
N LEU A 198 -17.14 -5.21 -3.54
CA LEU A 198 -18.00 -5.60 -4.63
C LEU A 198 -18.17 -7.13 -4.71
N ASP A 199 -17.06 -7.88 -4.63
CA ASP A 199 -17.10 -9.34 -4.64
C ASP A 199 -17.85 -9.90 -3.44
N HIS A 200 -17.70 -9.31 -2.26
CA HIS A 200 -18.45 -9.68 -1.06
C HIS A 200 -19.96 -9.45 -1.23
N LEU A 201 -20.36 -8.30 -1.74
CA LEU A 201 -21.76 -7.97 -1.98
C LEU A 201 -22.42 -8.90 -3.02
N VAL A 202 -21.66 -9.29 -4.04
CA VAL A 202 -22.13 -10.28 -5.03
C VAL A 202 -22.27 -11.66 -4.40
N GLN A 203 -21.31 -12.13 -3.61
CA GLN A 203 -21.35 -13.44 -2.94
C GLN A 203 -22.45 -13.52 -1.90
N ALA A 204 -22.67 -12.45 -1.14
CA ALA A 204 -23.75 -12.35 -0.18
C ALA A 204 -25.14 -12.25 -0.83
N GLY A 205 -25.21 -12.13 -2.17
CA GLY A 205 -26.47 -11.92 -2.88
C GLY A 205 -27.15 -10.57 -2.59
N ALA A 206 -26.40 -9.64 -2.01
CA ALA A 206 -26.86 -8.28 -1.73
C ALA A 206 -26.90 -7.41 -3.00
N ILE A 207 -26.10 -7.74 -4.01
CA ILE A 207 -26.18 -7.17 -5.35
C ILE A 207 -26.86 -8.17 -6.26
N ARG A 208 -28.01 -7.78 -6.83
CA ARG A 208 -28.84 -8.61 -7.72
C ARG A 208 -29.18 -7.87 -9.00
N LYS A 209 -29.38 -8.64 -10.07
CA LYS A 209 -29.82 -8.09 -11.35
C LYS A 209 -31.36 -8.11 -11.40
N LEU A 210 -31.99 -6.94 -11.34
CA LEU A 210 -33.42 -6.73 -11.47
C LEU A 210 -33.70 -5.96 -12.78
N ASP A 211 -34.54 -6.51 -13.63
CA ASP A 211 -34.92 -5.89 -14.93
C ASP A 211 -33.74 -5.41 -15.78
N GLY A 212 -32.63 -6.17 -15.77
CA GLY A 212 -31.43 -5.84 -16.53
C GLY A 212 -30.48 -4.85 -15.86
N ARG A 213 -30.84 -4.29 -14.72
CA ARG A 213 -30.01 -3.35 -13.93
C ARG A 213 -29.54 -4.03 -12.65
N TRP A 214 -28.32 -3.76 -12.26
CA TRP A 214 -27.80 -4.18 -10.99
C TRP A 214 -28.26 -3.22 -9.88
N SER A 215 -28.91 -3.74 -8.87
CA SER A 215 -29.33 -2.98 -7.69
C SER A 215 -28.85 -3.65 -6.42
N VAL A 216 -28.75 -2.87 -5.37
CA VAL A 216 -28.41 -3.35 -4.03
C VAL A 216 -29.71 -3.50 -3.25
N ASP A 217 -29.97 -4.73 -2.82
CA ASP A 217 -31.15 -5.06 -2.01
C ASP A 217 -30.70 -5.83 -0.76
N GLY A 218 -31.11 -5.36 0.41
CA GLY A 218 -30.73 -6.00 1.68
C GLY A 218 -29.26 -5.82 2.08
N ALA A 219 -28.56 -4.81 1.52
CA ALA A 219 -27.12 -4.62 1.73
C ALA A 219 -26.70 -4.23 3.14
N ALA A 220 -27.60 -3.73 3.99
CA ALA A 220 -27.22 -3.22 5.32
C ALA A 220 -26.48 -4.27 6.16
N GLU A 221 -26.93 -5.52 6.14
CA GLU A 221 -26.28 -6.61 6.87
C GLU A 221 -24.96 -7.05 6.20
N ALA A 222 -24.93 -7.17 4.87
CA ALA A 222 -23.71 -7.50 4.13
C ALA A 222 -22.67 -6.39 4.23
N LEU A 223 -23.09 -5.13 4.20
CA LEU A 223 -22.21 -3.96 4.37
C LEU A 223 -21.69 -3.80 5.81
N SER A 224 -22.38 -4.34 6.82
CA SER A 224 -21.89 -4.33 8.19
C SER A 224 -20.75 -5.32 8.44
N GLN A 225 -20.51 -6.23 7.51
CA GLN A 225 -19.46 -7.24 7.62
C GLN A 225 -18.21 -6.82 6.84
N VAL A 226 -17.05 -7.07 7.44
CA VAL A 226 -15.77 -6.87 6.74
C VAL A 226 -15.54 -8.04 5.77
N PRO A 227 -15.33 -7.78 4.48
CA PRO A 227 -15.02 -8.81 3.51
C PRO A 227 -13.84 -9.68 3.97
N GLU A 228 -14.00 -11.01 3.91
CA GLU A 228 -12.95 -11.93 4.38
C GLU A 228 -11.62 -11.73 3.63
N GLY A 229 -11.67 -11.42 2.34
CA GLY A 229 -10.48 -11.14 1.54
C GLY A 229 -9.66 -9.94 2.02
N LEU A 230 -10.25 -8.99 2.74
CA LEU A 230 -9.54 -7.81 3.27
C LEU A 230 -8.88 -8.07 4.63
N ARG A 231 -9.39 -9.02 5.43
CA ARG A 231 -8.90 -9.28 6.79
C ARG A 231 -7.38 -9.55 6.85
N PRO A 232 -6.78 -10.40 5.99
CA PRO A 232 -5.34 -10.66 6.03
C PRO A 232 -4.50 -9.41 5.74
N PHE A 233 -4.93 -8.59 4.76
CA PHE A 233 -4.21 -7.35 4.41
C PHE A 233 -4.24 -6.32 5.54
N ILE A 234 -5.39 -6.16 6.18
CA ILE A 234 -5.55 -5.23 7.27
C ILE A 234 -4.80 -5.72 8.51
N ARG A 235 -4.93 -7.00 8.87
CA ARG A 235 -4.18 -7.59 10.00
C ARG A 235 -2.68 -7.40 9.84
N ARG A 236 -2.12 -7.73 8.68
CA ARG A 236 -0.68 -7.50 8.41
C ARG A 236 -0.28 -6.04 8.65
N ARG A 237 -1.15 -5.09 8.35
CA ARG A 237 -0.89 -3.68 8.60
C ARG A 237 -1.00 -3.34 10.09
N LEU A 238 -1.96 -3.91 10.81
CA LEU A 238 -2.10 -3.75 12.27
C LEU A 238 -0.95 -4.43 13.03
N ASP A 239 -0.35 -5.49 12.50
CA ASP A 239 0.79 -6.19 13.10
C ASP A 239 2.08 -5.35 13.07
N THR A 240 2.14 -4.27 12.30
CA THR A 240 3.25 -3.31 12.32
C THR A 240 3.18 -2.29 13.47
N LEU A 241 2.06 -2.24 14.18
CA LEU A 241 1.83 -1.36 15.31
C LEU A 241 2.49 -1.90 16.58
N SER A 242 3.00 -1.03 17.42
CA SER A 242 3.34 -1.38 18.79
C SER A 242 2.09 -1.78 19.60
N ALA A 243 2.29 -2.41 20.74
CA ALA A 243 1.18 -2.78 21.61
C ALA A 243 0.42 -1.56 22.16
N GLU A 244 1.11 -0.43 22.33
CA GLU A 244 0.54 0.84 22.80
C GLU A 244 -0.29 1.47 21.68
N GLU A 245 0.27 1.70 20.52
CA GLU A 245 -0.42 2.24 19.33
C GLU A 245 -1.67 1.42 18.96
N ARG A 246 -1.57 0.09 19.06
CA ARG A 246 -2.72 -0.78 18.83
C ARG A 246 -3.83 -0.53 19.85
N ARG A 247 -3.49 -0.40 21.13
CA ARG A 247 -4.47 -0.10 22.20
C ARG A 247 -5.14 1.26 22.00
N THR A 248 -4.38 2.25 21.58
CA THR A 248 -4.86 3.59 21.23
C THR A 248 -5.88 3.53 20.11
N LEU A 249 -5.55 2.85 18.99
CA LEU A 249 -6.48 2.69 17.87
C LEU A 249 -7.68 1.78 18.19
N GLU A 250 -7.52 0.76 19.04
CA GLU A 250 -8.63 -0.03 19.55
C GLU A 250 -9.61 0.86 20.35
N THR A 251 -9.11 1.74 21.20
CA THR A 251 -9.96 2.68 21.96
C THR A 251 -10.63 3.68 21.01
N ALA A 252 -9.89 4.24 20.03
CA ALA A 252 -10.44 5.10 18.99
C ALA A 252 -11.57 4.42 18.20
N SER A 253 -11.45 3.12 17.93
CA SER A 253 -12.48 2.35 17.20
C SER A 253 -13.83 2.30 17.97
N VAL A 254 -13.79 2.41 19.29
CA VAL A 254 -14.98 2.45 20.16
C VAL A 254 -15.61 3.85 20.13
N VAL A 255 -14.80 4.92 20.05
CA VAL A 255 -15.33 6.29 19.91
C VAL A 255 -16.12 6.42 18.61
N GLY A 256 -15.54 6.07 17.48
CA GLY A 256 -16.23 6.21 16.19
C GLY A 256 -15.31 6.09 14.97
N VAL A 257 -15.88 6.41 13.79
CA VAL A 257 -15.10 6.59 12.56
C VAL A 257 -14.28 7.87 12.63
N GLU A 258 -14.87 8.91 13.18
CA GLU A 258 -14.24 10.18 13.55
C GLU A 258 -14.15 10.23 15.07
N PHE A 259 -13.06 10.77 15.58
CA PHE A 259 -12.82 10.84 17.02
C PHE A 259 -11.88 11.98 17.40
N ASP A 260 -12.12 12.54 18.56
CA ASP A 260 -11.31 13.59 19.15
C ASP A 260 -10.29 13.00 20.14
N ALA A 261 -9.12 13.59 20.23
CA ALA A 261 -8.11 13.19 21.21
C ALA A 261 -8.65 13.24 22.64
N ALA A 262 -9.56 14.18 22.97
CA ALA A 262 -10.19 14.29 24.28
C ALA A 262 -11.13 13.11 24.57
N ALA A 263 -11.96 12.68 23.60
CA ALA A 263 -12.80 11.51 23.74
C ALA A 263 -11.98 10.24 23.94
N LEU A 264 -10.85 10.13 23.24
CA LEU A 264 -9.94 9.00 23.35
C LEU A 264 -9.23 8.95 24.71
N ALA A 265 -8.73 10.10 25.20
CA ALA A 265 -8.10 10.23 26.52
C ALA A 265 -9.05 9.80 27.65
N SER A 266 -10.34 10.12 27.54
CA SER A 266 -11.36 9.70 28.51
C SER A 266 -11.52 8.18 28.66
N GLY A 267 -11.21 7.44 27.60
CA GLY A 267 -11.20 5.97 27.58
C GLY A 267 -9.97 5.34 28.23
N THR A 268 -8.88 6.11 28.43
CA THR A 268 -7.63 5.63 29.01
C THR A 268 -7.48 5.93 30.48
N SER A 269 -7.76 7.16 30.93
CA SER A 269 -7.73 7.54 32.34
C SER A 269 -8.59 8.80 32.61
N PRO A 270 -9.61 8.72 33.44
CA PRO A 270 -10.48 9.89 33.73
C PRO A 270 -9.84 10.93 34.66
N ALA A 271 -8.68 10.67 35.24
CA ALA A 271 -8.19 11.44 36.38
C ALA A 271 -7.41 12.72 36.01
N ASP A 272 -6.81 12.79 34.80
CA ASP A 272 -5.99 13.96 34.42
C ASP A 272 -5.96 14.15 32.88
N LEU A 273 -7.11 14.57 32.33
CA LEU A 273 -7.34 14.71 30.88
C LEU A 273 -6.28 15.56 30.17
N LYS A 274 -5.80 16.67 30.82
CA LYS A 274 -4.79 17.54 30.20
C LYS A 274 -3.45 16.83 30.01
N LYS A 275 -3.02 16.07 31.01
CA LYS A 275 -1.75 15.34 30.94
C LYS A 275 -1.82 14.19 29.95
N ASP A 276 -2.98 13.56 29.85
CA ASP A 276 -3.21 12.47 28.87
C ASP A 276 -3.27 13.02 27.44
N LEU A 277 -3.84 14.22 27.21
CA LEU A 277 -3.84 14.89 25.90
C LEU A 277 -2.42 15.28 25.45
N GLU A 278 -1.61 15.86 26.33
CA GLU A 278 -0.22 16.26 26.02
C GLU A 278 0.65 15.05 25.58
N GLY A 279 0.34 13.84 26.06
CA GLY A 279 1.03 12.61 25.65
C GLY A 279 0.43 11.97 24.41
N LEU A 280 -0.88 12.04 24.24
CA LEU A 280 -1.64 11.32 23.21
C LEU A 280 -1.59 12.00 21.83
N GLU A 281 -1.67 13.34 21.79
CA GLU A 281 -1.66 14.09 20.52
C GLU A 281 -0.39 13.87 19.69
N PRO A 282 0.84 13.92 20.25
CA PRO A 282 2.04 13.59 19.50
C PRO A 282 2.07 12.12 19.00
N GLU A 283 1.50 11.19 19.78
CA GLU A 283 1.37 9.78 19.35
C GLU A 283 0.44 9.65 18.15
N LEU A 284 -0.73 10.30 18.18
CA LEU A 284 -1.70 10.29 17.10
C LEU A 284 -1.16 10.96 15.84
N GLU A 285 -0.43 12.07 15.97
CA GLU A 285 0.24 12.74 14.87
C GLU A 285 1.27 11.81 14.20
N ALA A 286 2.12 11.17 15.00
CA ALA A 286 3.10 10.19 14.49
C ALA A 286 2.42 8.99 13.82
N LEU A 287 1.32 8.48 14.41
CA LEU A 287 0.51 7.40 13.83
C LEU A 287 -0.11 7.80 12.49
N SER A 288 -0.69 8.99 12.39
CA SER A 288 -1.28 9.52 11.17
C SER A 288 -0.25 9.60 10.04
N GLY A 289 0.92 10.17 10.33
CA GLY A 289 2.01 10.31 9.35
C GLY A 289 2.59 8.97 8.88
N ARG A 290 2.77 8.02 9.79
CA ARG A 290 3.47 6.76 9.52
C ARG A 290 2.56 5.66 8.98
N THR A 291 1.36 5.46 9.57
CA THR A 291 0.56 4.26 9.31
C THR A 291 -0.49 4.43 8.22
N ARG A 292 -0.95 5.66 7.98
CA ARG A 292 -2.11 5.95 7.12
C ARG A 292 -3.39 5.15 7.49
N LEU A 293 -3.52 4.74 8.74
CA LEU A 293 -4.75 4.13 9.26
C LEU A 293 -5.75 5.20 9.65
N ILE A 294 -5.24 6.30 10.18
CA ILE A 294 -5.99 7.51 10.52
C ILE A 294 -5.45 8.71 9.76
N GLU A 295 -6.22 9.76 9.68
CA GLU A 295 -5.82 11.06 9.13
C GLU A 295 -6.19 12.17 10.09
N ASP A 296 -5.36 13.20 10.12
CA ASP A 296 -5.60 14.42 10.88
C ASP A 296 -6.65 15.27 10.15
N CYS A 297 -7.70 15.66 10.86
CA CYS A 297 -8.79 16.49 10.37
C CYS A 297 -8.77 17.90 10.97
N GLY A 298 -7.69 18.28 11.68
CA GLY A 298 -7.50 19.57 12.30
C GLY A 298 -7.85 19.57 13.79
N VAL A 299 -8.30 20.72 14.27
CA VAL A 299 -8.58 20.95 15.70
C VAL A 299 -10.07 21.20 15.90
N THR A 300 -10.63 20.64 16.94
CA THR A 300 -12.00 20.89 17.38
C THR A 300 -12.01 21.56 18.76
N GLU A 301 -13.02 22.38 19.02
CA GLU A 301 -13.27 23.01 20.33
C GLU A 301 -14.51 22.39 20.96
N TRP A 302 -14.36 21.89 22.17
CA TRP A 302 -15.46 21.31 22.94
C TRP A 302 -16.24 22.41 23.70
N PRO A 303 -17.49 22.13 24.11
CA PRO A 303 -18.33 23.14 24.81
C PRO A 303 -17.74 23.66 26.11
N ASP A 304 -16.82 22.92 26.73
CA ASP A 304 -16.10 23.33 27.92
C ASP A 304 -14.85 24.19 27.63
N GLY A 305 -14.60 24.51 26.34
CA GLY A 305 -13.45 25.26 25.84
C GLY A 305 -12.19 24.42 25.66
N THR A 306 -12.25 23.10 25.79
CA THR A 306 -11.12 22.20 25.50
C THR A 306 -10.85 22.18 24.00
N LEU A 307 -9.64 22.60 23.60
CA LEU A 307 -9.14 22.45 22.23
C LEU A 307 -8.39 21.14 22.14
N CYS A 308 -8.73 20.30 21.16
CA CYS A 308 -8.04 19.04 20.94
C CYS A 308 -8.00 18.67 19.44
N ALA A 309 -7.02 17.83 19.09
CA ALA A 309 -6.87 17.33 17.73
C ALA A 309 -8.01 16.37 17.37
N HIS A 310 -8.49 16.48 16.12
CA HIS A 310 -9.56 15.68 15.54
C HIS A 310 -9.00 14.76 14.46
N TYR A 311 -9.36 13.49 14.53
CA TYR A 311 -8.88 12.45 13.63
C TYR A 311 -10.03 11.63 13.05
N ARG A 312 -9.75 10.98 11.93
CA ARG A 312 -10.67 10.05 11.27
C ARG A 312 -9.95 8.79 10.83
N PHE A 313 -10.58 7.64 10.93
CA PHE A 313 -10.12 6.44 10.24
C PHE A 313 -10.22 6.63 8.73
N ARG A 314 -9.13 6.45 7.99
CA ARG A 314 -9.11 6.59 6.52
C ARG A 314 -10.13 5.71 5.80
N HIS A 315 -10.43 4.56 6.38
CA HIS A 315 -11.45 3.66 5.89
C HIS A 315 -12.19 3.06 7.10
N ALA A 316 -13.52 3.08 7.06
CA ALA A 316 -14.36 2.54 8.12
C ALA A 316 -14.04 1.07 8.43
N ILE A 317 -13.54 0.30 7.45
CA ILE A 317 -13.13 -1.09 7.61
C ILE A 317 -11.99 -1.25 8.63
N TYR A 318 -11.06 -0.31 8.73
CA TYR A 318 -10.01 -0.33 9.77
C TYR A 318 -10.61 -0.25 11.17
N ARG A 319 -11.52 0.70 11.36
CA ARG A 319 -12.26 0.85 12.61
C ARG A 319 -13.01 -0.43 12.97
N GLU A 320 -13.70 -1.05 12.01
CA GLU A 320 -14.50 -2.25 12.27
C GLU A 320 -13.65 -3.44 12.71
N ILE A 321 -12.52 -3.69 12.07
CA ILE A 321 -11.63 -4.78 12.47
C ILE A 321 -11.08 -4.53 13.87
N LEU A 322 -10.57 -3.33 14.15
CA LEU A 322 -10.09 -2.97 15.47
C LEU A 322 -11.17 -3.13 16.54
N TYR A 323 -12.39 -2.64 16.27
CA TYR A 323 -13.52 -2.77 17.17
C TYR A 323 -13.90 -4.24 17.45
N GLN A 324 -13.87 -5.12 16.43
CA GLN A 324 -14.12 -6.55 16.60
C GLN A 324 -13.04 -7.26 17.42
N GLU A 325 -11.81 -6.79 17.38
CA GLU A 325 -10.69 -7.33 18.13
C GLU A 325 -10.68 -6.92 19.60
N VAL A 326 -11.39 -5.83 19.98
CA VAL A 326 -11.55 -5.44 21.38
C VAL A 326 -12.43 -6.47 22.11
N PRO A 327 -11.97 -7.09 23.20
CA PRO A 327 -12.80 -8.00 24.00
C PRO A 327 -14.08 -7.33 24.49
N GLU A 328 -15.19 -8.05 24.45
CA GLU A 328 -16.52 -7.52 24.78
C GLU A 328 -16.59 -6.79 26.12
N ALA A 329 -16.01 -7.38 27.17
CA ALA A 329 -15.95 -6.76 28.47
C ALA A 329 -15.17 -5.43 28.51
N ARG A 330 -14.15 -5.29 27.62
CA ARG A 330 -13.40 -4.03 27.47
C ARG A 330 -14.22 -3.02 26.66
N ARG A 331 -14.90 -3.45 25.61
CA ARG A 331 -15.79 -2.57 24.81
C ARG A 331 -16.87 -1.92 25.68
N VAL A 332 -17.56 -2.72 26.49
CA VAL A 332 -18.61 -2.22 27.40
C VAL A 332 -18.04 -1.17 28.36
N ARG A 333 -16.85 -1.40 28.92
CA ARG A 333 -16.20 -0.42 29.79
C ARG A 333 -15.83 0.86 29.06
N LEU A 334 -15.25 0.74 27.86
CA LEU A 334 -14.85 1.89 27.04
C LEU A 334 -16.08 2.73 26.65
N HIS A 335 -17.15 2.10 26.12
CA HIS A 335 -18.39 2.81 25.81
C HIS A 335 -18.95 3.57 27.01
N ARG A 336 -18.93 2.94 28.19
CA ARG A 336 -19.40 3.60 29.41
C ARG A 336 -18.54 4.81 29.78
N MET A 337 -17.24 4.66 29.81
CA MET A 337 -16.30 5.75 30.19
C MET A 337 -16.39 6.92 29.22
N ILE A 338 -16.35 6.63 27.90
CA ILE A 338 -16.45 7.64 26.83
C ILE A 338 -17.83 8.31 26.90
N GLY A 339 -18.91 7.54 27.02
CA GLY A 339 -20.26 8.09 27.07
C GLY A 339 -20.53 8.94 28.32
N GLU A 340 -20.00 8.57 29.49
CA GLU A 340 -20.08 9.39 30.71
C GLU A 340 -19.32 10.72 30.54
N HIS A 341 -18.17 10.69 29.89
CA HIS A 341 -17.36 11.89 29.62
C HIS A 341 -18.02 12.84 28.61
N LEU A 342 -18.47 12.29 27.48
CA LEU A 342 -19.19 13.07 26.45
C LEU A 342 -20.46 13.71 27.02
N ARG A 343 -21.22 12.97 27.85
CA ARG A 343 -22.41 13.52 28.53
C ARG A 343 -22.08 14.66 29.49
N ALA A 344 -20.93 14.58 30.17
CA ALA A 344 -20.48 15.63 31.04
C ALA A 344 -20.07 16.91 30.28
N ALA A 345 -19.44 16.76 29.12
CA ALA A 345 -18.96 17.86 28.30
C ALA A 345 -20.06 18.51 27.43
N PHE A 346 -20.93 17.72 26.80
CA PHE A 346 -21.94 18.19 25.83
C PHE A 346 -23.34 18.33 26.41
N GLY A 347 -23.60 17.76 27.58
CA GLY A 347 -24.93 17.74 28.20
C GLY A 347 -25.80 16.56 27.73
N PRO A 348 -26.93 16.28 28.43
CA PRO A 348 -27.71 15.06 28.24
C PRO A 348 -28.56 15.00 26.94
N GLU A 349 -28.74 16.13 26.25
CA GLU A 349 -29.65 16.23 25.09
C GLU A 349 -28.91 16.32 23.73
N ASP A 350 -27.56 16.23 23.72
CA ASP A 350 -26.81 16.35 22.49
C ASP A 350 -26.88 15.07 21.63
N ALA A 351 -27.24 15.24 20.33
CA ALA A 351 -27.38 14.15 19.39
C ALA A 351 -26.05 13.41 19.08
N SER A 352 -24.90 14.03 19.35
CA SER A 352 -23.57 13.40 19.21
C SER A 352 -23.36 12.21 20.15
N LEU A 353 -24.13 12.18 21.27
CA LEU A 353 -24.14 11.07 22.23
C LEU A 353 -24.83 9.81 21.73
N ALA A 354 -25.63 9.91 20.67
CA ALA A 354 -26.37 8.78 20.13
C ALA A 354 -25.51 7.79 19.31
N ALA A 355 -24.29 8.17 18.98
CA ALA A 355 -23.35 7.38 18.16
C ALA A 355 -22.37 6.53 18.99
N VAL A 356 -22.30 6.73 20.31
CA VAL A 356 -21.46 6.00 21.27
C VAL A 356 -22.29 5.04 22.11
#